data_0d204d4be4cd8847b4bfabdb231de3e6
#
_entry.id   0d204d4be4cd8847b4bfabdb231de3e6
#
_cell.length_a   1.000
_cell.length_b   1.000
_cell.length_c   1.000
_cell.angle_alpha   90.00
_cell.angle_beta   90.00
_cell.angle_gamma   90.00
#
_symmetry.space_group_name_H-M   'P 1'
#
loop_
_entity.id
_entity.type
_entity.pdbx_description
1 polymer ?
#
loop_
_entity_poly.entity_id
_entity_poly.type
_entity_poly.pdbx_seq_one_letter_code
_entity_poly.pdbx_strand_id
1 'polypeptide(L)'
;MSEARKNAGRNGSPKGKDPSQGKDGGQAQVDGNSQDGQVADTAPSQPDAPYVPDPTQDDYWWEKIDEDPFKLGIYEKTLLFHNLDGKGNPSSVNDSRIYEYIKHTRHLFVIGGVLYIYEGGYYREDTRRTLVSTLIRGCILEYFVKSNTIKRIYELFLQDASLDMEAEDLNRYSGNWINFKNGMYNAKTGQLTDHRWDLYSTVQLPWPYDPKADHGSGLEIEKFLRYAIPADDDREMLLEYAGLCCTTDTRQQKMLIMCGDGGTGKSTVINLIQDIVGKRNCSNVPMSKLSERFTAVFMMGKLLNACADLEIDALDDVSIIKQLIGEDEIKAEHKGKEVFSFENFAKMLFSTNELPLVRNEKTDGFYRRLLVLTMNEKPAHRDTGLKDRLREELPYFLHICMQALKRMYARDAILVSENSVKATQQLRNDSDTIEAFLSECCVRASTADQIPRSDLYDKYAEYCKDWDRQSHTKNNFFKALRNKGYPEAKSNGTYFFRMIRWKNTDAEGFMSVEDLPEDEEIPFGA
;
A
#
# COMPACT_ATOMS: atom_id res chain seq x y z
N MET A 1 7.01 40.55 -21.01
CA MET A 1 7.76 40.88 -22.23
C MET A 1 7.80 39.59 -23.00
N SER A 2 6.87 39.48 -23.87
CA SER A 2 6.78 39.57 -25.33
C SER A 2 7.45 38.37 -25.98
N GLU A 3 6.87 37.62 -26.88
CA GLU A 3 5.80 37.86 -27.84
C GLU A 3 5.38 36.54 -28.50
N ALA A 4 4.16 36.50 -28.80
CA ALA A 4 3.43 35.60 -29.63
C ALA A 4 3.93 35.54 -31.11
N ARG A 5 3.67 34.44 -31.80
CA ARG A 5 3.18 34.47 -33.18
C ARG A 5 2.35 33.23 -33.54
N LYS A 6 1.12 33.56 -33.87
CA LYS A 6 0.12 32.86 -34.66
C LYS A 6 0.58 32.55 -36.10
N ASN A 7 0.05 31.47 -36.68
CA ASN A 7 -0.66 31.42 -38.00
C ASN A 7 -1.15 29.98 -38.17
N ALA A 8 -2.30 29.71 -38.36
CA ALA A 8 -3.56 29.81 -39.09
C ALA A 8 -3.45 29.45 -40.60
N GLY A 9 -4.26 28.53 -41.02
CA GLY A 9 -4.80 28.41 -42.37
C GLY A 9 -4.75 26.99 -42.96
N ARG A 10 -5.79 26.32 -42.99
CA ARG A 10 -6.94 26.22 -43.92
C ARG A 10 -6.95 24.96 -44.81
N ASN A 11 -7.97 24.15 -44.57
CA ASN A 11 -8.97 23.63 -45.51
C ASN A 11 -8.58 22.77 -46.72
N GLY A 12 -9.27 21.66 -46.83
CA GLY A 12 -9.60 21.07 -48.11
C GLY A 12 -10.01 19.59 -48.07
N SER A 13 -11.24 19.29 -47.69
CA SER A 13 -11.92 18.10 -48.22
C SER A 13 -12.42 18.38 -49.62
N PRO A 14 -12.56 17.41 -50.51
CA PRO A 14 -13.88 17.14 -51.02
C PRO A 14 -14.28 15.65 -51.17
N LYS A 15 -15.49 15.48 -50.87
CA LYS A 15 -16.54 14.54 -51.24
C LYS A 15 -16.42 13.73 -52.56
N GLY A 16 -16.68 12.42 -52.47
CA GLY A 16 -17.79 11.71 -53.02
C GLY A 16 -17.88 11.46 -54.51
N LYS A 17 -18.10 10.17 -54.82
CA LYS A 17 -19.17 9.69 -55.70
C LYS A 17 -19.06 8.17 -55.91
N ASP A 18 -20.08 7.46 -55.43
CA ASP A 18 -20.63 6.28 -56.06
C ASP A 18 -21.57 6.78 -57.21
N PRO A 19 -21.93 6.07 -58.25
CA PRO A 19 -22.64 4.79 -58.22
C PRO A 19 -22.51 3.84 -59.44
N SER A 20 -22.91 2.59 -59.20
CA SER A 20 -23.83 1.76 -60.00
C SER A 20 -23.52 1.22 -61.41
N GLN A 21 -23.71 -0.10 -61.50
CA GLN A 21 -24.46 -0.86 -62.52
C GLN A 21 -23.85 -1.12 -63.89
N GLY A 22 -23.87 -2.39 -64.27
CA GLY A 22 -23.88 -2.80 -65.68
C GLY A 22 -23.61 -4.31 -65.85
N LYS A 23 -24.65 -5.01 -66.09
CA LYS A 23 -24.87 -6.40 -66.45
C LYS A 23 -24.29 -6.81 -67.81
N ASP A 24 -24.34 -8.14 -67.98
CA ASP A 24 -24.44 -8.97 -69.21
C ASP A 24 -23.07 -9.50 -69.69
N GLY A 25 -22.83 -10.80 -69.88
CA GLY A 25 -23.69 -11.80 -70.53
C GLY A 25 -22.90 -12.34 -71.75
N GLY A 26 -22.58 -13.63 -71.76
CA GLY A 26 -22.03 -14.19 -73.00
C GLY A 26 -21.52 -15.64 -72.78
N GLN A 27 -22.32 -16.53 -73.30
CA GLN A 27 -22.21 -17.98 -73.36
C GLN A 27 -21.09 -18.49 -74.29
N ALA A 28 -20.55 -19.65 -73.89
CA ALA A 28 -20.27 -20.88 -74.65
C ALA A 28 -19.35 -20.86 -75.87
N GLN A 29 -18.36 -21.73 -75.81
CA GLN A 29 -18.35 -22.87 -76.73
C GLN A 29 -17.35 -23.95 -76.26
N VAL A 30 -17.84 -25.17 -76.32
CA VAL A 30 -17.17 -26.44 -76.14
C VAL A 30 -16.33 -26.75 -77.39
N ASP A 31 -15.12 -27.23 -77.24
CA ASP A 31 -14.58 -28.22 -78.17
C ASP A 31 -13.58 -29.12 -77.44
N GLY A 32 -13.84 -30.42 -77.47
CA GLY A 32 -13.05 -31.46 -76.90
C GLY A 32 -11.87 -31.86 -77.79
N ASN A 33 -10.85 -32.33 -77.18
CA ASN A 33 -10.10 -33.46 -77.74
C ASN A 33 -9.38 -34.24 -76.64
N SER A 34 -9.65 -35.51 -76.61
CA SER A 34 -9.03 -36.57 -75.82
C SER A 34 -7.58 -36.84 -76.26
N GLN A 35 -6.68 -37.03 -75.33
CA GLN A 35 -5.67 -38.11 -75.44
C GLN A 35 -4.95 -38.37 -74.13
N ASP A 36 -5.13 -39.58 -73.67
CA ASP A 36 -4.26 -40.52 -72.94
C ASP A 36 -3.19 -39.99 -71.97
N GLY A 37 -3.40 -40.23 -70.70
CA GLY A 37 -2.76 -41.29 -69.95
C GLY A 37 -1.31 -41.07 -69.51
N GLN A 38 -1.10 -40.61 -68.33
CA GLN A 38 -0.12 -41.19 -67.43
C GLN A 38 -0.52 -40.81 -65.99
N VAL A 39 -0.93 -41.81 -65.22
CA VAL A 39 -1.12 -41.68 -63.76
C VAL A 39 0.30 -41.54 -63.18
N ALA A 40 0.68 -40.31 -62.91
CA ALA A 40 1.82 -40.06 -62.04
C ALA A 40 1.35 -40.30 -60.60
N ASP A 41 1.94 -41.32 -59.99
CA ASP A 41 1.89 -41.60 -58.57
C ASP A 41 2.43 -40.34 -57.84
N THR A 42 1.51 -39.45 -57.44
CA THR A 42 1.87 -38.37 -56.50
C THR A 42 1.98 -39.01 -55.14
N ALA A 43 3.18 -39.22 -54.69
CA ALA A 43 3.48 -39.45 -53.28
C ALA A 43 2.73 -38.41 -52.44
N PRO A 44 2.17 -38.78 -51.27
CA PRO A 44 1.48 -37.83 -50.43
C PRO A 44 2.46 -36.69 -50.11
N SER A 45 2.06 -35.46 -50.48
CA SER A 45 2.79 -34.25 -50.07
C SER A 45 2.99 -34.29 -48.56
N GLN A 46 4.25 -34.29 -48.14
CA GLN A 46 4.57 -34.07 -46.73
C GLN A 46 3.83 -32.79 -46.29
N PRO A 47 3.18 -32.79 -45.14
CA PRO A 47 2.57 -31.56 -44.63
C PRO A 47 3.66 -30.48 -44.64
N ASP A 48 3.37 -29.33 -45.24
CA ASP A 48 4.30 -28.19 -45.28
C ASP A 48 4.83 -27.93 -43.88
N ALA A 49 6.15 -27.89 -43.75
CA ALA A 49 6.79 -27.56 -42.47
C ALA A 49 6.22 -26.22 -41.98
N PRO A 50 5.92 -26.10 -40.69
CA PRO A 50 5.39 -24.86 -40.16
C PRO A 50 6.32 -23.68 -40.57
N TYR A 51 5.71 -22.59 -41.00
CA TYR A 51 6.45 -21.37 -41.31
C TYR A 51 7.20 -20.89 -40.05
N VAL A 52 8.52 -20.71 -40.18
CA VAL A 52 9.37 -20.13 -39.13
C VAL A 52 10.02 -18.88 -39.72
N PRO A 53 9.82 -17.70 -39.15
CA PRO A 53 10.44 -16.46 -39.62
C PRO A 53 11.99 -16.56 -39.52
N ASP A 54 12.69 -15.91 -40.43
CA ASP A 54 14.16 -15.85 -40.39
C ASP A 54 14.63 -14.64 -39.57
N PRO A 55 15.17 -14.83 -38.37
CA PRO A 55 15.66 -13.72 -37.54
C PRO A 55 16.78 -12.87 -38.13
N THR A 56 17.34 -13.26 -39.27
CA THR A 56 18.39 -12.48 -39.96
C THR A 56 17.84 -11.57 -41.04
N GLN A 57 16.59 -11.75 -41.45
CA GLN A 57 15.94 -11.02 -42.54
C GLN A 57 14.68 -10.29 -42.13
N ASP A 58 14.18 -10.54 -40.93
CA ASP A 58 12.91 -10.01 -40.42
C ASP A 58 13.16 -9.27 -39.09
N ASP A 59 13.02 -7.96 -39.12
CA ASP A 59 13.27 -7.11 -37.94
C ASP A 59 12.27 -7.35 -36.81
N TYR A 60 11.09 -7.92 -37.11
CA TYR A 60 10.01 -8.17 -36.13
C TYR A 60 9.64 -9.67 -36.10
N TRP A 61 10.60 -10.57 -36.23
CA TRP A 61 10.39 -12.01 -36.32
C TRP A 61 9.65 -12.58 -35.07
N TRP A 62 9.84 -11.98 -33.91
CA TRP A 62 9.19 -12.40 -32.64
C TRP A 62 7.67 -12.19 -32.65
N GLU A 63 7.11 -11.27 -33.43
CA GLU A 63 5.65 -11.06 -33.56
C GLU A 63 4.94 -12.19 -34.32
N LYS A 64 5.71 -13.01 -35.02
CA LYS A 64 5.22 -14.09 -35.88
C LYS A 64 5.24 -15.47 -35.23
N ILE A 65 5.64 -15.56 -33.97
CA ILE A 65 5.76 -16.82 -33.25
C ILE A 65 5.01 -16.75 -31.91
N ASP A 66 4.75 -17.93 -31.29
CA ASP A 66 4.09 -17.96 -29.98
C ASP A 66 4.94 -17.26 -28.92
N GLU A 67 4.29 -16.45 -28.09
CA GLU A 67 4.93 -15.74 -26.97
C GLU A 67 5.47 -16.70 -25.90
N ASP A 68 4.94 -17.91 -25.79
CA ASP A 68 5.36 -18.91 -24.84
C ASP A 68 6.42 -19.83 -25.44
N PRO A 69 7.72 -19.70 -25.05
CA PRO A 69 8.79 -20.50 -25.62
C PRO A 69 8.63 -22.00 -25.37
N PHE A 70 7.80 -22.41 -24.41
CA PHE A 70 7.51 -23.83 -24.14
C PHE A 70 6.58 -24.46 -25.16
N LYS A 71 5.79 -23.67 -25.89
CA LYS A 71 4.94 -24.14 -26.98
C LYS A 71 5.68 -24.34 -28.31
N LEU A 72 6.86 -23.73 -28.45
CA LEU A 72 7.67 -23.87 -29.67
C LEU A 72 8.25 -25.27 -29.78
N GLY A 73 8.15 -25.83 -30.97
CA GLY A 73 8.74 -27.15 -31.31
C GLY A 73 10.26 -27.14 -31.42
N ILE A 74 10.85 -28.33 -31.50
CA ILE A 74 12.31 -28.48 -31.65
C ILE A 74 12.82 -27.76 -32.89
N TYR A 75 12.10 -27.86 -34.01
CA TYR A 75 12.48 -27.24 -35.29
C TYR A 75 12.49 -25.71 -35.18
N GLU A 76 11.43 -25.13 -34.63
CA GLU A 76 11.32 -23.68 -34.39
C GLU A 76 12.45 -23.19 -33.48
N LYS A 77 12.67 -23.83 -32.32
CA LYS A 77 13.76 -23.47 -31.39
C LYS A 77 15.13 -23.55 -32.05
N THR A 78 15.35 -24.55 -32.95
CA THR A 78 16.61 -24.70 -33.68
C THR A 78 16.88 -23.49 -34.56
N LEU A 79 15.91 -23.08 -35.36
CA LEU A 79 16.08 -21.98 -36.32
C LEU A 79 16.12 -20.61 -35.62
N LEU A 80 15.29 -20.42 -34.61
CA LEU A 80 15.15 -19.13 -33.94
C LEU A 80 16.29 -18.83 -32.97
N PHE A 81 16.67 -19.81 -32.12
CA PHE A 81 17.50 -19.55 -30.94
C PHE A 81 18.90 -20.18 -31.01
N HIS A 82 19.25 -20.87 -32.09
CA HIS A 82 20.57 -21.51 -32.22
C HIS A 82 21.30 -21.03 -33.46
N ASN A 83 22.62 -21.00 -33.37
CA ASN A 83 23.47 -20.88 -34.52
C ASN A 83 23.55 -22.25 -35.21
N LEU A 84 23.53 -22.28 -36.54
CA LEU A 84 23.54 -23.49 -37.33
C LEU A 84 24.93 -23.76 -37.87
N ASP A 85 25.31 -25.02 -38.01
CA ASP A 85 26.51 -25.44 -38.74
C ASP A 85 26.27 -25.42 -40.27
N GLY A 86 27.30 -25.68 -41.06
CA GLY A 86 27.17 -25.72 -42.51
C GLY A 86 26.26 -26.81 -43.07
N LYS A 87 25.70 -27.67 -42.20
CA LYS A 87 24.71 -28.71 -42.53
C LYS A 87 23.31 -28.40 -42.02
N GLY A 88 23.10 -27.23 -41.39
CA GLY A 88 21.82 -26.81 -40.83
C GLY A 88 21.53 -27.38 -39.44
N ASN A 89 22.49 -28.02 -38.76
CA ASN A 89 22.29 -28.52 -37.42
C ASN A 89 22.64 -27.44 -36.38
N PRO A 90 21.97 -27.43 -35.21
CA PRO A 90 22.29 -26.49 -34.14
C PRO A 90 23.70 -26.76 -33.58
N SER A 91 24.53 -25.71 -33.53
CA SER A 91 25.92 -25.78 -33.09
C SER A 91 26.19 -25.07 -31.77
N SER A 92 25.44 -24.00 -31.48
CA SER A 92 25.51 -23.23 -30.24
C SER A 92 24.24 -22.44 -30.01
N VAL A 93 24.05 -21.99 -28.80
CA VAL A 93 22.93 -21.07 -28.44
C VAL A 93 23.26 -19.67 -28.97
N ASN A 94 22.25 -18.97 -29.50
CA ASN A 94 22.36 -17.58 -29.91
C ASN A 94 21.75 -16.70 -28.80
N ASP A 95 22.61 -16.16 -27.94
CA ASP A 95 22.21 -15.40 -26.75
C ASP A 95 21.42 -14.15 -27.11
N SER A 96 21.83 -13.42 -28.15
CA SER A 96 21.18 -12.18 -28.57
C SER A 96 19.74 -12.41 -29.04
N ARG A 97 19.50 -13.48 -29.81
CA ARG A 97 18.14 -13.80 -30.28
C ARG A 97 17.21 -14.19 -29.15
N ILE A 98 17.67 -14.92 -28.13
CA ILE A 98 16.87 -15.25 -26.93
C ILE A 98 16.56 -13.97 -26.13
N TYR A 99 17.57 -13.12 -25.96
CA TYR A 99 17.41 -11.83 -25.30
C TYR A 99 16.36 -10.97 -26.02
N GLU A 100 16.49 -10.75 -27.36
CA GLU A 100 15.55 -9.97 -28.15
C GLU A 100 14.13 -10.56 -28.10
N TYR A 101 13.99 -11.86 -28.24
CA TYR A 101 12.70 -12.53 -28.16
C TYR A 101 11.99 -12.26 -26.83
N ILE A 102 12.67 -12.47 -25.69
CA ILE A 102 12.08 -12.27 -24.38
C ILE A 102 11.80 -10.78 -24.13
N LYS A 103 12.72 -9.89 -24.54
CA LYS A 103 12.56 -8.44 -24.39
C LYS A 103 11.32 -7.92 -25.10
N HIS A 104 11.03 -8.43 -26.29
CA HIS A 104 9.92 -7.95 -27.11
C HIS A 104 8.59 -8.69 -26.86
N THR A 105 8.65 -9.93 -26.38
CA THR A 105 7.44 -10.72 -26.06
C THR A 105 7.00 -10.58 -24.61
N ARG A 106 7.77 -9.92 -23.75
CA ARG A 106 7.45 -9.70 -22.34
C ARG A 106 7.62 -8.24 -21.96
N HIS A 107 6.78 -7.76 -21.04
CA HIS A 107 6.99 -6.46 -20.43
C HIS A 107 7.94 -6.62 -19.26
N LEU A 108 9.10 -5.98 -19.36
CA LEU A 108 10.22 -6.09 -18.41
C LEU A 108 10.77 -4.71 -18.08
N PHE A 109 11.29 -4.55 -16.88
CA PHE A 109 12.13 -3.42 -16.49
C PHE A 109 13.09 -3.82 -15.36
N VAL A 110 14.09 -2.98 -15.10
CA VAL A 110 15.11 -3.18 -14.05
C VAL A 110 15.07 -2.00 -13.10
N ILE A 111 15.05 -2.28 -11.79
CA ILE A 111 15.19 -1.28 -10.73
C ILE A 111 16.27 -1.76 -9.76
N GLY A 112 17.30 -0.93 -9.53
CA GLY A 112 18.36 -1.25 -8.57
C GLY A 112 19.07 -2.59 -8.84
N GLY A 113 19.21 -2.98 -10.12
CA GLY A 113 19.81 -4.25 -10.53
C GLY A 113 18.93 -5.48 -10.27
N VAL A 114 17.62 -5.29 -10.10
CA VAL A 114 16.61 -6.36 -9.99
C VAL A 114 15.66 -6.27 -11.17
N LEU A 115 15.47 -7.39 -11.85
CA LEU A 115 14.56 -7.51 -12.99
C LEU A 115 13.13 -7.74 -12.51
N TYR A 116 12.20 -7.03 -13.12
CA TYR A 116 10.75 -7.17 -12.94
C TYR A 116 10.13 -7.68 -14.24
N ILE A 117 9.20 -8.62 -14.13
CA ILE A 117 8.47 -9.18 -15.26
C ILE A 117 6.97 -9.12 -15.02
N TYR A 118 6.22 -8.64 -16.02
CA TYR A 118 4.76 -8.65 -16.00
C TYR A 118 4.22 -10.04 -16.24
N GLU A 119 3.50 -10.56 -15.26
CA GLU A 119 2.88 -11.89 -15.32
C GLU A 119 1.63 -11.92 -14.45
N GLY A 120 0.53 -12.45 -14.99
CA GLY A 120 -0.71 -12.60 -14.23
C GLY A 120 -1.35 -11.28 -13.77
N GLY A 121 -1.14 -10.20 -14.53
CA GLY A 121 -1.77 -8.89 -14.32
C GLY A 121 -0.98 -7.92 -13.43
N TYR A 122 0.27 -8.23 -13.05
CA TYR A 122 1.13 -7.35 -12.28
C TYR A 122 2.61 -7.68 -12.48
N TYR A 123 3.51 -6.77 -12.11
CA TYR A 123 4.94 -7.00 -12.18
C TYR A 123 5.46 -7.77 -10.97
N ARG A 124 6.17 -8.85 -11.25
CA ARG A 124 6.82 -9.71 -10.25
C ARG A 124 8.30 -9.44 -10.23
N GLU A 125 8.82 -9.24 -9.05
CA GLU A 125 10.25 -9.11 -8.80
C GLU A 125 10.96 -10.47 -8.96
N ASP A 126 11.99 -10.55 -9.81
CA ASP A 126 12.78 -11.76 -10.04
C ASP A 126 14.06 -11.80 -9.19
N THR A 127 13.90 -11.59 -7.86
CA THR A 127 15.01 -11.58 -6.89
C THR A 127 15.83 -12.86 -6.89
N ARG A 128 15.20 -14.01 -7.17
CA ARG A 128 15.88 -15.31 -7.25
C ARG A 128 16.40 -15.64 -8.63
N ARG A 129 16.21 -14.77 -9.60
CA ARG A 129 16.56 -14.98 -11.01
C ARG A 129 15.92 -16.24 -11.62
N THR A 130 14.73 -16.63 -11.16
CA THR A 130 14.09 -17.88 -11.59
C THR A 130 13.06 -17.66 -12.70
N LEU A 131 12.36 -16.54 -12.70
CA LEU A 131 11.27 -16.27 -13.65
C LEU A 131 11.81 -16.16 -15.08
N VAL A 132 12.71 -15.20 -15.31
CA VAL A 132 13.30 -14.98 -16.63
C VAL A 132 14.24 -16.10 -17.01
N SER A 133 14.99 -16.69 -16.07
CA SER A 133 15.82 -17.89 -16.35
C SER A 133 14.99 -19.07 -16.83
N THR A 134 13.75 -19.22 -16.36
CA THR A 134 12.83 -20.25 -16.85
C THR A 134 12.43 -19.99 -18.30
N LEU A 135 12.12 -18.76 -18.67
CA LEU A 135 11.84 -18.38 -20.08
C LEU A 135 13.06 -18.62 -20.98
N ILE A 136 14.26 -18.19 -20.55
CA ILE A 136 15.51 -18.44 -21.26
C ILE A 136 15.70 -19.96 -21.51
N ARG A 137 15.48 -20.78 -20.47
CA ARG A 137 15.56 -22.24 -20.59
C ARG A 137 14.53 -22.78 -21.59
N GLY A 138 13.33 -22.21 -21.63
CA GLY A 138 12.27 -22.59 -22.57
C GLY A 138 12.67 -22.39 -24.04
N CYS A 139 13.53 -21.41 -24.34
CA CYS A 139 14.06 -21.16 -25.69
C CYS A 139 15.15 -22.15 -26.11
N ILE A 140 15.88 -22.73 -25.16
CA ILE A 140 17.07 -23.55 -25.45
C ILE A 140 16.69 -25.02 -25.62
N LEU A 141 17.26 -25.70 -26.65
CA LEU A 141 17.16 -27.14 -26.76
C LEU A 141 17.82 -27.82 -25.56
N GLU A 142 17.23 -28.91 -25.04
CA GLU A 142 17.58 -29.50 -23.74
C GLU A 142 19.08 -29.84 -23.63
N TYR A 143 19.67 -30.38 -24.68
CA TYR A 143 21.10 -30.75 -24.67
C TYR A 143 22.08 -29.58 -24.73
N PHE A 144 21.61 -28.36 -25.02
CA PHE A 144 22.38 -27.10 -24.91
C PHE A 144 22.20 -26.36 -23.61
N VAL A 145 21.25 -26.76 -22.75
CA VAL A 145 20.99 -26.08 -21.49
C VAL A 145 22.19 -26.17 -20.56
N LYS A 146 22.82 -25.02 -20.30
CA LYS A 146 23.94 -24.89 -19.34
C LYS A 146 23.70 -23.69 -18.44
N SER A 147 24.02 -23.83 -17.14
CA SER A 147 23.90 -22.76 -16.15
C SER A 147 24.58 -21.45 -16.58
N ASN A 148 25.78 -21.57 -17.15
CA ASN A 148 26.55 -20.39 -17.60
C ASN A 148 25.88 -19.68 -18.79
N THR A 149 25.24 -20.41 -19.70
CA THR A 149 24.49 -19.83 -20.82
C THR A 149 23.29 -19.04 -20.30
N ILE A 150 22.49 -19.61 -19.38
CA ILE A 150 21.36 -18.94 -18.78
C ILE A 150 21.80 -17.67 -18.05
N LYS A 151 22.86 -17.75 -17.24
CA LYS A 151 23.40 -16.58 -16.51
C LYS A 151 23.84 -15.47 -17.46
N ARG A 152 24.56 -15.82 -18.54
CA ARG A 152 25.06 -14.86 -19.52
C ARG A 152 23.91 -14.11 -20.22
N ILE A 153 22.88 -14.83 -20.63
CA ILE A 153 21.68 -14.21 -21.24
C ILE A 153 20.93 -13.37 -20.23
N TYR A 154 20.80 -13.81 -18.97
CA TYR A 154 20.16 -13.03 -17.91
C TYR A 154 20.89 -11.71 -17.65
N GLU A 155 22.23 -11.71 -17.67
CA GLU A 155 23.03 -10.50 -17.48
C GLU A 155 22.83 -9.47 -18.62
N LEU A 156 22.44 -9.89 -19.83
CA LEU A 156 22.12 -8.94 -20.90
C LEU A 156 20.94 -8.04 -20.52
N PHE A 157 19.92 -8.58 -19.84
CA PHE A 157 18.79 -7.77 -19.36
C PHE A 157 19.23 -6.77 -18.28
N LEU A 158 20.12 -7.15 -17.37
CA LEU A 158 20.60 -6.28 -16.31
C LEU A 158 21.55 -5.18 -16.79
N GLN A 159 22.14 -5.34 -17.99
CA GLN A 159 23.08 -4.39 -18.60
C GLN A 159 22.39 -3.49 -19.64
N ASP A 160 21.12 -3.71 -19.92
CA ASP A 160 20.38 -2.94 -20.90
C ASP A 160 19.76 -1.69 -20.25
N ALA A 161 20.41 -0.55 -20.44
CA ALA A 161 19.93 0.73 -19.94
C ALA A 161 18.52 1.13 -20.45
N SER A 162 18.03 0.52 -21.55
CA SER A 162 16.66 0.77 -22.03
C SER A 162 15.59 0.12 -21.16
N LEU A 163 15.96 -0.79 -20.26
CA LEU A 163 15.10 -1.42 -19.30
C LEU A 163 15.17 -0.74 -17.91
N ASP A 164 16.11 0.17 -17.70
CA ASP A 164 16.23 0.87 -16.43
C ASP A 164 14.98 1.74 -16.17
N MET A 165 14.49 1.64 -14.95
CA MET A 165 13.32 2.36 -14.47
C MET A 165 13.54 2.86 -13.05
N GLU A 166 13.01 4.01 -12.71
CA GLU A 166 13.07 4.54 -11.36
C GLU A 166 12.00 3.90 -10.47
N ALA A 167 12.34 3.65 -9.21
CA ALA A 167 11.40 3.05 -8.25
C ALA A 167 10.14 3.90 -8.05
N GLU A 168 10.26 5.20 -8.26
CA GLU A 168 9.19 6.17 -8.19
C GLU A 168 8.11 5.98 -9.27
N ASP A 169 8.41 5.35 -10.38
CA ASP A 169 7.45 5.09 -11.46
C ASP A 169 6.54 3.89 -11.19
N LEU A 170 6.85 3.11 -10.16
CA LEU A 170 6.01 1.98 -9.77
C LEU A 170 4.71 2.43 -9.12
N ASN A 171 3.62 1.74 -9.46
CA ASN A 171 2.30 1.94 -8.85
C ASN A 171 1.78 3.39 -8.92
N ARG A 172 2.24 4.22 -9.86
CA ARG A 172 1.85 5.63 -10.05
C ARG A 172 0.44 5.84 -10.61
N TYR A 173 -0.35 4.80 -10.71
CA TYR A 173 -1.76 4.96 -11.04
C TYR A 173 -2.52 5.59 -9.88
N SER A 174 -3.62 6.29 -10.18
CA SER A 174 -4.46 6.91 -9.16
C SER A 174 -4.83 5.88 -8.07
N GLY A 175 -4.59 6.21 -6.80
CA GLY A 175 -4.78 5.30 -5.67
C GLY A 175 -6.19 4.70 -5.52
N ASN A 176 -7.18 5.21 -6.28
CA ASN A 176 -8.51 4.62 -6.33
C ASN A 176 -8.63 3.37 -7.25
N TRP A 177 -7.58 3.01 -7.98
CA TRP A 177 -7.52 1.75 -8.70
C TRP A 177 -6.93 0.65 -7.83
N ILE A 178 -7.53 -0.52 -7.88
CA ILE A 178 -7.14 -1.71 -7.12
C ILE A 178 -6.93 -2.85 -8.10
N ASN A 179 -5.77 -3.50 -8.03
CA ASN A 179 -5.45 -4.64 -8.86
C ASN A 179 -5.96 -5.93 -8.20
N PHE A 180 -7.03 -6.51 -8.73
CA PHE A 180 -7.57 -7.82 -8.36
C PHE A 180 -7.07 -8.90 -9.31
N LYS A 181 -7.28 -10.18 -9.00
CA LYS A 181 -6.91 -11.30 -9.88
C LYS A 181 -7.58 -11.27 -11.26
N ASN A 182 -8.74 -10.69 -11.35
CA ASN A 182 -9.56 -10.64 -12.58
C ASN A 182 -9.59 -9.28 -13.27
N GLY A 183 -8.76 -8.32 -12.84
CA GLY A 183 -8.69 -7.02 -13.48
C GLY A 183 -8.40 -5.85 -12.54
N MET A 184 -8.44 -4.65 -13.10
CA MET A 184 -8.27 -3.39 -12.39
C MET A 184 -9.64 -2.83 -12.02
N TYR A 185 -9.91 -2.65 -10.74
CA TYR A 185 -11.15 -2.10 -10.20
C TYR A 185 -10.96 -0.65 -9.78
N ASN A 186 -11.83 0.23 -10.27
CA ASN A 186 -11.87 1.63 -9.85
C ASN A 186 -12.89 1.81 -8.71
N ALA A 187 -12.40 2.03 -7.49
CA ALA A 187 -13.26 2.12 -6.31
C ALA A 187 -14.16 3.36 -6.29
N LYS A 188 -13.84 4.45 -7.03
CA LYS A 188 -14.69 5.63 -7.16
C LYS A 188 -15.88 5.39 -8.08
N THR A 189 -15.62 4.80 -9.25
CA THR A 189 -16.64 4.59 -10.29
C THR A 189 -17.37 3.25 -10.16
N GLY A 190 -16.75 2.26 -9.51
CA GLY A 190 -17.23 0.89 -9.44
C GLY A 190 -16.97 0.09 -10.72
N GLN A 191 -16.11 0.58 -11.62
CA GLN A 191 -15.81 -0.06 -12.90
C GLN A 191 -14.68 -1.08 -12.73
N LEU A 192 -14.85 -2.28 -13.28
CA LEU A 192 -13.82 -3.29 -13.47
C LEU A 192 -13.37 -3.29 -14.93
N THR A 193 -12.08 -3.29 -15.18
CA THR A 193 -11.45 -3.34 -16.51
C THR A 193 -10.38 -4.42 -16.55
N ASP A 194 -9.90 -4.77 -17.73
CA ASP A 194 -8.77 -5.68 -17.89
C ASP A 194 -7.52 -5.13 -17.21
N HIS A 195 -6.58 -6.04 -16.92
CA HIS A 195 -5.27 -5.66 -16.43
C HIS A 195 -4.50 -4.82 -17.44
N ARG A 196 -3.67 -3.92 -16.93
CA ARG A 196 -2.86 -3.00 -17.72
C ARG A 196 -1.40 -3.04 -17.28
N TRP A 197 -0.51 -3.44 -18.18
CA TRP A 197 0.92 -3.51 -17.92
C TRP A 197 1.57 -2.12 -17.77
N ASP A 198 1.03 -1.11 -18.49
CA ASP A 198 1.50 0.28 -18.48
C ASP A 198 1.21 1.04 -17.17
N LEU A 199 0.51 0.41 -16.23
CA LEU A 199 0.31 0.94 -14.88
C LEU A 199 1.44 0.57 -13.91
N TYR A 200 2.40 -0.25 -14.33
CA TYR A 200 3.53 -0.70 -13.52
C TYR A 200 3.16 -1.18 -12.12
N SER A 201 2.00 -1.87 -12.03
CA SER A 201 1.51 -2.37 -10.74
C SER A 201 2.36 -3.54 -10.25
N THR A 202 2.94 -3.42 -9.05
CA THR A 202 3.69 -4.49 -8.38
C THR A 202 2.87 -5.21 -7.31
N VAL A 203 1.66 -4.72 -7.03
CA VAL A 203 0.74 -5.28 -6.05
C VAL A 203 -0.51 -5.83 -6.74
N GLN A 204 -1.00 -6.97 -6.26
CA GLN A 204 -2.25 -7.57 -6.69
C GLN A 204 -2.90 -8.27 -5.50
N LEU A 205 -4.17 -8.01 -5.25
CA LEU A 205 -4.95 -8.71 -4.24
C LEU A 205 -5.20 -10.16 -4.67
N PRO A 206 -5.20 -11.13 -3.74
CA PRO A 206 -5.30 -12.56 -4.08
C PRO A 206 -6.72 -13.01 -4.47
N TRP A 207 -7.66 -12.12 -4.57
CA TRP A 207 -9.08 -12.37 -4.81
C TRP A 207 -9.52 -11.87 -6.18
N PRO A 208 -10.42 -12.58 -6.89
CA PRO A 208 -11.22 -11.95 -7.91
C PRO A 208 -12.28 -11.06 -7.26
N TYR A 209 -12.67 -9.97 -7.92
CA TYR A 209 -13.73 -9.10 -7.44
C TYR A 209 -14.64 -8.65 -8.59
N ASP A 210 -15.94 -8.86 -8.44
CA ASP A 210 -16.97 -8.30 -9.30
C ASP A 210 -17.98 -7.56 -8.41
N PRO A 211 -18.12 -6.24 -8.55
CA PRO A 211 -19.02 -5.45 -7.72
C PRO A 211 -20.50 -5.81 -7.90
N LYS A 212 -20.85 -6.58 -8.92
CA LYS A 212 -22.23 -7.01 -9.26
C LYS A 212 -22.53 -8.46 -8.87
N ALA A 213 -21.50 -9.23 -8.47
CA ALA A 213 -21.68 -10.62 -8.08
C ALA A 213 -22.35 -10.73 -6.71
N ASP A 214 -22.95 -11.89 -6.46
CA ASP A 214 -23.36 -12.28 -5.11
C ASP A 214 -22.11 -12.67 -4.29
N HIS A 215 -21.88 -11.95 -3.20
CA HIS A 215 -20.74 -12.18 -2.30
C HIS A 215 -21.12 -12.96 -1.03
N GLY A 216 -22.35 -13.48 -0.99
CA GLY A 216 -22.88 -14.24 0.16
C GLY A 216 -23.54 -13.37 1.22
N SER A 217 -24.06 -14.00 2.25
CA SER A 217 -24.84 -13.33 3.31
C SER A 217 -23.99 -12.58 4.35
N GLY A 218 -22.73 -13.00 4.53
CA GLY A 218 -21.81 -12.44 5.54
C GLY A 218 -22.33 -12.57 6.98
N LEU A 219 -23.13 -13.58 7.29
CA LEU A 219 -23.81 -13.72 8.59
C LEU A 219 -22.83 -13.77 9.76
N GLU A 220 -21.76 -14.54 9.64
CA GLU A 220 -20.75 -14.68 10.71
C GLU A 220 -19.87 -13.41 10.81
N ILE A 221 -19.53 -12.78 9.69
CA ILE A 221 -18.81 -11.49 9.63
C ILE A 221 -19.63 -10.40 10.32
N GLU A 222 -20.90 -10.24 9.95
CA GLU A 222 -21.80 -9.24 10.54
C GLU A 222 -21.97 -9.45 12.04
N LYS A 223 -22.22 -10.69 12.45
CA LYS A 223 -22.36 -11.05 13.86
C LYS A 223 -21.10 -10.76 14.65
N PHE A 224 -19.93 -11.11 14.11
CA PHE A 224 -18.64 -10.87 14.75
C PHE A 224 -18.37 -9.37 14.87
N LEU A 225 -18.52 -8.61 13.79
CA LEU A 225 -18.24 -7.17 13.80
C LEU A 225 -19.19 -6.41 14.73
N ARG A 226 -20.49 -6.71 14.73
CA ARG A 226 -21.47 -6.08 15.63
C ARG A 226 -21.20 -6.40 17.09
N TYR A 227 -20.72 -7.60 17.38
CA TYR A 227 -20.34 -7.99 18.73
C TYR A 227 -19.06 -7.29 19.19
N ALA A 228 -17.98 -7.42 18.42
CA ALA A 228 -16.66 -6.93 18.79
C ALA A 228 -16.55 -5.39 18.75
N ILE A 229 -17.38 -4.74 17.93
CA ILE A 229 -17.39 -3.29 17.68
C ILE A 229 -18.85 -2.82 17.66
N PRO A 230 -19.46 -2.55 18.83
CA PRO A 230 -20.90 -2.24 18.92
C PRO A 230 -21.32 -0.95 18.22
N ALA A 231 -20.47 0.08 18.20
CA ALA A 231 -20.79 1.37 17.59
C ALA A 231 -20.74 1.31 16.05
N ASP A 232 -21.75 1.85 15.39
CA ASP A 232 -21.88 1.82 13.92
C ASP A 232 -20.79 2.65 13.22
N ASP A 233 -20.46 3.80 13.78
CA ASP A 233 -19.41 4.68 13.25
C ASP A 233 -18.00 4.09 13.41
N ASP A 234 -17.72 3.37 14.50
CA ASP A 234 -16.48 2.62 14.69
C ASP A 234 -16.34 1.49 13.65
N ARG A 235 -17.44 0.77 13.36
CA ARG A 235 -17.44 -0.27 12.31
C ARG A 235 -17.24 0.33 10.92
N GLU A 236 -17.91 1.43 10.60
CA GLU A 236 -17.74 2.10 9.31
C GLU A 236 -16.31 2.62 9.16
N MET A 237 -15.73 3.25 10.19
CA MET A 237 -14.32 3.67 10.22
C MET A 237 -13.38 2.50 9.94
N LEU A 238 -13.60 1.35 10.59
CA LEU A 238 -12.81 0.14 10.37
C LEU A 238 -12.93 -0.36 8.92
N LEU A 239 -14.15 -0.45 8.37
CA LEU A 239 -14.40 -0.94 7.01
C LEU A 239 -13.78 -0.02 5.95
N GLU A 240 -13.88 1.29 6.12
CA GLU A 240 -13.20 2.27 5.26
C GLU A 240 -11.69 2.11 5.32
N TYR A 241 -11.12 1.95 6.52
CA TYR A 241 -9.69 1.74 6.68
C TYR A 241 -9.23 0.40 6.09
N ALA A 242 -10.01 -0.68 6.26
CA ALA A 242 -9.72 -1.97 5.64
C ALA A 242 -9.77 -1.90 4.10
N GLY A 243 -10.73 -1.16 3.56
CA GLY A 243 -10.80 -0.86 2.13
C GLY A 243 -9.58 -0.05 1.63
N LEU A 244 -9.17 0.95 2.41
CA LEU A 244 -7.99 1.76 2.11
C LEU A 244 -6.69 0.92 2.13
N CYS A 245 -6.60 -0.10 3.00
CA CYS A 245 -5.48 -1.05 3.02
C CYS A 245 -5.36 -1.89 1.73
N CYS A 246 -6.40 -1.94 0.90
CA CYS A 246 -6.37 -2.60 -0.41
C CYS A 246 -5.83 -1.70 -1.54
N THR A 247 -5.45 -0.46 -1.25
CA THR A 247 -5.07 0.58 -2.22
C THR A 247 -3.65 1.08 -2.02
N THR A 248 -3.09 1.76 -3.01
CA THR A 248 -1.85 2.52 -2.88
C THR A 248 -2.09 3.98 -2.44
N ASP A 249 -3.33 4.39 -2.15
CA ASP A 249 -3.69 5.75 -1.78
C ASP A 249 -3.18 6.12 -0.37
N THR A 250 -2.38 7.17 -0.26
CA THR A 250 -1.78 7.70 0.98
C THR A 250 -2.40 9.01 1.45
N ARG A 251 -3.22 9.66 0.63
CA ARG A 251 -3.76 11.02 0.87
C ARG A 251 -4.50 11.18 2.19
N GLN A 252 -5.08 10.11 2.72
CA GLN A 252 -5.78 10.16 4.00
C GLN A 252 -4.83 10.31 5.19
N GLN A 253 -3.55 9.95 5.04
CA GLN A 253 -2.49 10.06 6.04
C GLN A 253 -2.92 9.53 7.42
N LYS A 254 -3.51 8.33 7.47
CA LYS A 254 -4.03 7.71 8.68
C LYS A 254 -3.34 6.40 9.01
N MET A 255 -3.23 6.12 10.31
CA MET A 255 -2.92 4.79 10.84
C MET A 255 -3.99 4.37 11.84
N LEU A 256 -4.22 3.07 11.95
CA LEU A 256 -5.19 2.50 12.88
C LEU A 256 -4.48 1.78 14.03
N ILE A 257 -4.84 2.14 15.26
CA ILE A 257 -4.46 1.42 16.47
C ILE A 257 -5.72 0.84 17.09
N MET A 258 -5.78 -0.49 17.20
CA MET A 258 -6.84 -1.18 17.94
C MET A 258 -6.39 -1.37 19.38
N CYS A 259 -7.17 -0.84 20.32
CA CYS A 259 -6.88 -0.87 21.75
C CYS A 259 -7.95 -1.67 22.51
N GLY A 260 -7.54 -2.38 23.54
CA GLY A 260 -8.44 -3.12 24.44
C GLY A 260 -7.79 -4.39 24.97
N ASP A 261 -8.42 -5.01 25.93
CA ASP A 261 -7.91 -6.18 26.63
C ASP A 261 -7.68 -7.41 25.73
N GLY A 262 -6.93 -8.39 26.21
CA GLY A 262 -6.76 -9.69 25.54
C GLY A 262 -8.09 -10.43 25.35
N GLY A 263 -8.28 -11.02 24.14
CA GLY A 263 -9.48 -11.82 23.84
C GLY A 263 -10.67 -11.05 23.25
N THR A 264 -10.55 -9.75 22.97
CA THR A 264 -11.63 -8.92 22.41
C THR A 264 -11.78 -9.00 20.88
N GLY A 265 -10.93 -9.79 20.19
CA GLY A 265 -11.05 -9.98 18.75
C GLY A 265 -10.10 -9.13 17.89
N LYS A 266 -9.21 -8.30 18.46
CA LYS A 266 -8.24 -7.48 17.72
C LYS A 266 -7.45 -8.27 16.67
N SER A 267 -6.82 -9.36 17.09
CA SER A 267 -6.03 -10.20 16.17
C SER A 267 -6.89 -10.87 15.10
N THR A 268 -8.18 -11.12 15.37
CA THR A 268 -9.13 -11.64 14.38
C THR A 268 -9.39 -10.60 13.29
N VAL A 269 -9.62 -9.35 13.67
CA VAL A 269 -9.78 -8.24 12.72
C VAL A 269 -8.51 -8.03 11.88
N ILE A 270 -7.31 -8.03 12.52
CA ILE A 270 -6.04 -7.95 11.78
C ILE A 270 -5.93 -9.05 10.73
N ASN A 271 -6.24 -10.29 11.14
CA ASN A 271 -6.16 -11.43 10.21
C ASN A 271 -7.14 -11.29 9.04
N LEU A 272 -8.37 -10.83 9.26
CA LEU A 272 -9.35 -10.58 8.18
C LEU A 272 -8.82 -9.54 7.18
N ILE A 273 -8.27 -8.44 7.67
CA ILE A 273 -7.69 -7.40 6.80
C ILE A 273 -6.46 -7.95 6.05
N GLN A 274 -5.56 -8.67 6.73
CA GLN A 274 -4.41 -9.31 6.08
C GLN A 274 -4.83 -10.36 5.04
N ASP A 275 -5.90 -11.12 5.30
CA ASP A 275 -6.39 -12.15 4.40
C ASP A 275 -7.00 -11.53 3.12
N ILE A 276 -7.73 -10.39 3.19
CA ILE A 276 -8.22 -9.69 1.98
C ILE A 276 -7.11 -8.98 1.21
N VAL A 277 -6.15 -8.36 1.89
CA VAL A 277 -4.98 -7.71 1.27
C VAL A 277 -4.03 -8.73 0.66
N GLY A 278 -3.95 -9.91 1.27
CA GLY A 278 -3.04 -10.99 0.92
C GLY A 278 -1.67 -10.86 1.58
N LYS A 279 -1.19 -11.97 2.13
CA LYS A 279 0.07 -12.03 2.92
C LYS A 279 1.30 -11.49 2.18
N ARG A 280 1.34 -11.64 0.85
CA ARG A 280 2.44 -11.12 0.02
C ARG A 280 2.52 -9.60 0.07
N ASN A 281 1.37 -8.93 0.16
CA ASN A 281 1.25 -7.49 0.19
C ASN A 281 1.33 -6.92 1.62
N CYS A 282 1.61 -7.77 2.62
CA CYS A 282 1.73 -7.37 4.02
C CYS A 282 3.16 -7.46 4.52
N SER A 283 3.51 -6.58 5.45
CA SER A 283 4.67 -6.65 6.34
C SER A 283 4.20 -6.70 7.80
N ASN A 284 5.10 -7.10 8.71
CA ASN A 284 4.81 -7.23 10.14
C ASN A 284 5.91 -6.56 10.96
N VAL A 285 6.20 -5.30 10.67
CA VAL A 285 7.22 -4.52 11.37
C VAL A 285 6.60 -3.92 12.64
N PRO A 286 7.12 -4.26 13.83
CA PRO A 286 6.65 -3.65 15.08
C PRO A 286 6.90 -2.14 15.10
N MET A 287 6.02 -1.39 15.75
CA MET A 287 6.15 0.06 15.86
C MET A 287 7.48 0.48 16.51
N SER A 288 7.95 -0.26 17.52
CA SER A 288 9.24 -0.04 18.20
C SER A 288 10.46 -0.15 17.29
N LYS A 289 10.32 -0.87 16.17
CA LYS A 289 11.43 -1.12 15.23
C LYS A 289 11.37 -0.28 13.96
N LEU A 290 10.39 0.59 13.82
CA LEU A 290 10.23 1.40 12.60
C LEU A 290 11.43 2.34 12.36
N SER A 291 12.09 2.80 13.42
CA SER A 291 13.29 3.67 13.35
C SER A 291 14.60 2.91 13.21
N GLU A 292 14.60 1.58 13.33
CA GLU A 292 15.81 0.79 13.19
C GLU A 292 16.31 0.79 11.74
N ARG A 293 17.63 0.86 11.55
CA ARG A 293 18.30 0.71 10.27
C ARG A 293 17.91 -0.63 9.63
N PHE A 294 17.71 -0.66 8.33
CA PHE A 294 17.29 -1.82 7.53
C PHE A 294 15.83 -2.28 7.72
N THR A 295 15.02 -1.58 8.49
CA THR A 295 13.65 -2.02 8.77
C THR A 295 12.66 -1.47 7.75
N ALA A 296 12.83 -0.21 7.33
CA ALA A 296 11.93 0.43 6.37
C ALA A 296 11.81 -0.33 5.04
N VAL A 297 12.87 -1.02 4.60
CA VAL A 297 12.88 -1.81 3.37
C VAL A 297 11.82 -2.93 3.34
N PHE A 298 11.41 -3.46 4.50
CA PHE A 298 10.37 -4.49 4.56
C PHE A 298 8.97 -3.98 4.21
N MET A 299 8.78 -2.66 4.17
CA MET A 299 7.51 -2.02 3.80
C MET A 299 7.47 -1.61 2.33
N MET A 300 8.61 -1.59 1.65
CA MET A 300 8.67 -1.26 0.23
C MET A 300 7.78 -2.21 -0.59
N GLY A 301 6.90 -1.64 -1.41
CA GLY A 301 5.98 -2.39 -2.25
C GLY A 301 4.90 -3.19 -1.48
N LYS A 302 4.63 -2.83 -0.20
CA LYS A 302 3.56 -3.42 0.60
C LYS A 302 2.35 -2.50 0.68
N LEU A 303 1.16 -3.09 0.78
CA LEU A 303 -0.10 -2.37 0.97
C LEU A 303 -0.42 -2.15 2.46
N LEU A 304 0.06 -3.05 3.31
CA LEU A 304 -0.26 -3.07 4.73
C LEU A 304 0.96 -3.47 5.56
N ASN A 305 1.27 -2.70 6.60
CA ASN A 305 2.10 -3.13 7.70
C ASN A 305 1.19 -3.38 8.91
N ALA A 306 1.01 -4.65 9.29
CA ALA A 306 0.14 -5.02 10.40
C ALA A 306 0.92 -5.80 11.45
N CYS A 307 0.96 -5.29 12.67
CA CYS A 307 1.61 -5.95 13.80
C CYS A 307 0.67 -5.97 15.00
N ALA A 308 0.43 -7.17 15.51
CA ALA A 308 -0.27 -7.37 16.79
C ALA A 308 0.72 -7.18 17.93
N ASP A 309 0.19 -6.73 19.08
CA ASP A 309 0.90 -6.59 20.34
C ASP A 309 2.05 -5.56 20.30
N LEU A 310 1.65 -4.30 20.46
CA LEU A 310 2.58 -3.25 20.81
C LEU A 310 2.95 -3.41 22.28
N GLU A 311 4.12 -3.97 22.55
CA GLU A 311 4.74 -3.94 23.87
C GLU A 311 5.57 -2.65 24.00
N ILE A 312 4.91 -1.51 24.09
CA ILE A 312 5.60 -0.22 24.23
C ILE A 312 4.81 0.64 25.21
N ASP A 313 5.46 1.02 26.30
CA ASP A 313 4.87 1.92 27.30
C ASP A 313 4.82 3.36 26.79
N ALA A 314 5.80 3.76 25.96
CA ALA A 314 5.85 5.11 25.41
C ALA A 314 6.59 5.19 24.07
N LEU A 315 6.21 6.18 23.26
CA LEU A 315 6.86 6.57 22.03
C LEU A 315 7.70 7.84 22.25
N ASP A 316 9.02 7.73 22.16
CA ASP A 316 9.92 8.86 22.36
C ASP A 316 10.08 9.72 21.09
N ASP A 317 10.05 9.09 19.92
CA ASP A 317 10.15 9.75 18.62
C ASP A 317 9.10 9.20 17.64
N VAL A 318 8.21 10.08 17.20
CA VAL A 318 7.16 9.77 16.23
C VAL A 318 7.47 10.28 14.82
N SER A 319 8.67 10.79 14.59
CA SER A 319 9.06 11.39 13.29
C SER A 319 9.00 10.36 12.17
N ILE A 320 9.56 9.18 12.38
CA ILE A 320 9.52 8.12 11.36
C ILE A 320 8.09 7.65 11.07
N ILE A 321 7.23 7.61 12.10
CA ILE A 321 5.82 7.24 11.93
C ILE A 321 5.12 8.29 11.06
N LYS A 322 5.37 9.59 11.29
CA LYS A 322 4.81 10.69 10.47
C LYS A 322 5.29 10.63 9.02
N GLN A 323 6.56 10.27 8.79
CA GLN A 323 7.10 10.06 7.44
C GLN A 323 6.45 8.85 6.76
N LEU A 324 6.36 7.71 7.44
CA LEU A 324 5.77 6.48 6.89
C LEU A 324 4.28 6.61 6.54
N ILE A 325 3.54 7.46 7.25
CA ILE A 325 2.11 7.72 7.01
C ILE A 325 1.92 8.88 6.02
N GLY A 326 2.95 9.74 5.89
CA GLY A 326 2.97 10.87 4.97
C GLY A 326 3.27 10.45 3.53
N GLU A 327 3.53 11.43 2.71
CA GLU A 327 3.99 11.28 1.32
C GLU A 327 5.48 11.63 1.21
N ASP A 328 6.22 11.47 2.32
CA ASP A 328 7.64 11.77 2.39
C ASP A 328 8.47 10.60 1.85
N GLU A 329 9.56 10.90 1.16
CA GLU A 329 10.56 9.90 0.80
C GLU A 329 11.20 9.27 2.03
N ILE A 330 11.32 7.96 2.01
CA ILE A 330 11.93 7.17 3.08
C ILE A 330 13.24 6.57 2.59
N LYS A 331 14.31 6.86 3.32
CA LYS A 331 15.61 6.24 3.09
C LYS A 331 15.60 4.81 3.62
N ALA A 332 15.98 3.88 2.76
CA ALA A 332 16.11 2.47 3.08
C ALA A 332 17.43 1.90 2.57
N GLU A 333 17.85 0.81 3.15
CA GLU A 333 19.00 0.06 2.66
C GLU A 333 18.84 -1.43 2.92
N HIS A 334 19.35 -2.24 2.02
CA HIS A 334 19.57 -3.65 2.28
C HIS A 334 20.96 -3.84 2.89
N LYS A 335 21.09 -4.80 3.80
CA LYS A 335 22.39 -5.10 4.43
C LYS A 335 23.48 -5.33 3.38
N GLY A 336 24.49 -4.45 3.36
CA GLY A 336 25.62 -4.53 2.42
C GLY A 336 25.34 -4.02 1.01
N LYS A 337 24.27 -3.26 0.79
CA LYS A 337 23.96 -2.56 -0.47
C LYS A 337 23.92 -1.04 -0.23
N GLU A 338 23.85 -0.29 -1.32
CA GLU A 338 23.70 1.17 -1.28
C GLU A 338 22.35 1.60 -0.72
N VAL A 339 22.31 2.80 -0.15
CA VAL A 339 21.09 3.45 0.34
C VAL A 339 20.28 3.92 -0.86
N PHE A 340 18.99 3.69 -0.82
CA PHE A 340 18.04 4.19 -1.80
C PHE A 340 16.83 4.82 -1.10
N SER A 341 16.06 5.63 -1.83
CA SER A 341 14.80 6.20 -1.37
C SER A 341 13.61 5.50 -2.01
N PHE A 342 12.49 5.44 -1.30
CA PHE A 342 11.21 5.00 -1.84
C PHE A 342 10.05 5.73 -1.15
N GLU A 343 8.92 5.82 -1.84
CA GLU A 343 7.67 6.30 -1.26
C GLU A 343 6.90 5.13 -0.63
N ASN A 344 6.49 5.30 0.64
CA ASN A 344 5.71 4.27 1.32
C ASN A 344 4.21 4.47 1.07
N PHE A 345 3.54 3.41 0.62
CA PHE A 345 2.08 3.37 0.54
C PHE A 345 1.44 2.32 1.45
N ALA A 346 2.24 1.61 2.26
CA ALA A 346 1.71 0.67 3.24
C ALA A 346 0.94 1.40 4.34
N LYS A 347 -0.30 0.99 4.60
CA LYS A 347 -1.09 1.47 5.73
C LYS A 347 -0.59 0.81 7.01
N MET A 348 -0.56 1.58 8.10
CA MET A 348 -0.04 1.13 9.40
C MET A 348 -1.20 0.68 10.29
N LEU A 349 -1.21 -0.60 10.65
CA LEU A 349 -2.22 -1.22 11.51
C LEU A 349 -1.53 -1.88 12.71
N PHE A 350 -1.90 -1.44 13.91
CA PHE A 350 -1.35 -1.99 15.14
C PHE A 350 -2.46 -2.39 16.11
N SER A 351 -2.14 -3.30 17.03
CA SER A 351 -2.99 -3.54 18.19
C SER A 351 -2.20 -3.52 19.48
N THR A 352 -2.85 -3.10 20.56
CA THR A 352 -2.28 -3.00 21.90
C THR A 352 -3.34 -3.28 22.96
N ASN A 353 -2.93 -3.54 24.18
CA ASN A 353 -3.85 -3.57 25.31
C ASN A 353 -4.08 -2.16 25.85
N GLU A 354 -3.05 -1.31 25.88
CA GLU A 354 -3.10 0.08 26.29
C GLU A 354 -2.39 0.95 25.24
N LEU A 355 -2.90 2.17 25.04
CA LEU A 355 -2.27 3.10 24.08
C LEU A 355 -0.93 3.57 24.65
N PRO A 356 0.15 3.54 23.85
CA PRO A 356 1.46 4.00 24.30
C PRO A 356 1.44 5.52 24.51
N LEU A 357 1.97 5.99 25.61
CA LEU A 357 2.16 7.44 25.83
C LEU A 357 3.09 8.02 24.76
N VAL A 358 2.82 9.24 24.33
CA VAL A 358 3.62 9.92 23.31
C VAL A 358 4.46 10.98 23.99
N ARG A 359 5.77 10.72 24.12
CA ARG A 359 6.70 11.67 24.73
C ARG A 359 7.16 12.69 23.68
N ASN A 360 7.36 13.94 24.12
CA ASN A 360 7.94 15.02 23.31
C ASN A 360 7.14 15.50 22.07
N GLU A 361 5.97 14.93 21.76
CA GLU A 361 5.14 15.43 20.65
C GLU A 361 4.16 16.51 21.15
N LYS A 362 4.37 17.73 20.69
CA LYS A 362 3.56 18.91 21.07
C LYS A 362 2.65 19.39 19.96
N THR A 363 2.81 18.84 18.78
CA THR A 363 2.09 19.27 17.59
C THR A 363 0.90 18.37 17.32
N ASP A 364 -0.05 18.86 16.55
CA ASP A 364 -1.18 18.07 16.07
C ASP A 364 -0.77 17.05 15.00
N GLY A 365 0.49 17.10 14.55
CA GLY A 365 1.01 16.32 13.42
C GLY A 365 0.90 14.81 13.57
N PHE A 366 1.09 14.27 14.76
CA PHE A 366 0.92 12.85 15.06
C PHE A 366 -0.53 12.50 15.33
N TYR A 367 -1.19 13.22 16.26
CA TYR A 367 -2.53 12.89 16.73
C TYR A 367 -3.59 12.94 15.62
N ARG A 368 -3.48 13.89 14.69
CA ARG A 368 -4.40 13.97 13.53
C ARG A 368 -4.30 12.75 12.59
N ARG A 369 -3.21 11.98 12.67
CA ARG A 369 -3.00 10.78 11.86
C ARG A 369 -3.53 9.51 12.52
N LEU A 370 -3.92 9.57 13.78
CA LEU A 370 -4.44 8.43 14.51
C LEU A 370 -5.92 8.17 14.19
N LEU A 371 -6.23 6.91 14.03
CA LEU A 371 -7.54 6.31 14.22
C LEU A 371 -7.40 5.34 15.39
N VAL A 372 -8.17 5.53 16.44
CA VAL A 372 -8.17 4.63 17.59
C VAL A 372 -9.48 3.87 17.61
N LEU A 373 -9.39 2.54 17.54
CA LEU A 373 -10.55 1.65 17.65
C LEU A 373 -10.49 0.91 18.99
N THR A 374 -11.38 1.25 19.89
CA THR A 374 -11.45 0.60 21.20
C THR A 374 -12.34 -0.65 21.12
N MET A 375 -11.81 -1.80 21.54
CA MET A 375 -12.50 -3.09 21.51
C MET A 375 -12.49 -3.69 22.91
N ASN A 376 -13.63 -3.55 23.63
CA ASN A 376 -13.75 -3.94 25.04
C ASN A 376 -14.59 -5.20 25.25
N GLU A 377 -15.33 -5.64 24.23
CA GLU A 377 -16.25 -6.77 24.34
C GLU A 377 -15.50 -8.09 24.37
N LYS A 378 -15.67 -8.86 25.43
CA LYS A 378 -15.07 -10.20 25.58
C LYS A 378 -16.15 -11.27 25.51
N PRO A 379 -16.03 -12.28 24.64
CA PRO A 379 -16.97 -13.39 24.59
C PRO A 379 -16.88 -14.23 25.87
N ALA A 380 -18.02 -14.65 26.39
CA ALA A 380 -18.10 -15.50 27.57
C ALA A 380 -17.33 -16.83 27.39
N HIS A 381 -17.29 -17.34 26.15
CA HIS A 381 -16.57 -18.55 25.78
C HIS A 381 -15.76 -18.33 24.51
N ARG A 382 -14.54 -18.87 24.48
CA ARG A 382 -13.68 -18.82 23.30
C ARG A 382 -14.22 -19.76 22.22
N ASP A 383 -14.54 -19.19 21.06
CA ASP A 383 -14.96 -19.95 19.88
C ASP A 383 -13.74 -20.28 19.00
N THR A 384 -13.28 -21.53 19.03
CA THR A 384 -12.09 -21.97 18.28
C THR A 384 -12.37 -22.12 16.77
N GLY A 385 -13.63 -22.32 16.36
CA GLY A 385 -14.05 -22.44 14.96
C GLY A 385 -14.37 -21.11 14.28
N LEU A 386 -14.43 -20.01 15.02
CA LEU A 386 -14.83 -18.71 14.49
C LEU A 386 -13.94 -18.28 13.31
N LYS A 387 -12.63 -18.45 13.42
CA LYS A 387 -11.67 -18.03 12.38
C LYS A 387 -11.93 -18.72 11.04
N ASP A 388 -12.28 -19.99 11.05
CA ASP A 388 -12.51 -20.73 9.81
C ASP A 388 -13.83 -20.30 9.17
N ARG A 389 -14.90 -20.13 9.94
CA ARG A 389 -16.19 -19.59 9.44
C ARG A 389 -16.07 -18.18 8.87
N LEU A 390 -15.33 -17.29 9.54
CA LEU A 390 -15.07 -15.94 9.02
C LEU A 390 -14.28 -15.96 7.71
N ARG A 391 -13.37 -16.94 7.52
CA ARG A 391 -12.61 -17.09 6.27
C ARG A 391 -13.47 -17.55 5.10
N GLU A 392 -14.48 -18.35 5.34
CA GLU A 392 -15.45 -18.74 4.31
C GLU A 392 -16.22 -17.54 3.76
N GLU A 393 -16.40 -16.50 4.59
CA GLU A 393 -17.11 -15.26 4.23
C GLU A 393 -16.17 -14.10 3.79
N LEU A 394 -14.88 -14.37 3.53
CA LEU A 394 -13.95 -13.32 3.07
C LEU A 394 -14.39 -12.59 1.80
N PRO A 395 -15.04 -13.20 0.80
CA PRO A 395 -15.58 -12.48 -0.34
C PRO A 395 -16.62 -11.40 0.08
N TYR A 396 -17.47 -11.72 1.05
CA TYR A 396 -18.41 -10.76 1.62
C TYR A 396 -17.68 -9.64 2.39
N PHE A 397 -16.70 -9.99 3.24
CA PHE A 397 -15.92 -8.98 3.96
C PHE A 397 -15.22 -8.00 3.01
N LEU A 398 -14.58 -8.53 1.97
CA LEU A 398 -13.98 -7.71 0.93
C LEU A 398 -15.01 -6.78 0.27
N HIS A 399 -16.19 -7.31 -0.05
CA HIS A 399 -17.25 -6.53 -0.70
C HIS A 399 -17.69 -5.35 0.18
N ILE A 400 -17.99 -5.56 1.46
CA ILE A 400 -18.41 -4.48 2.36
C ILE A 400 -17.28 -3.46 2.58
N CYS A 401 -16.00 -3.89 2.61
CA CYS A 401 -14.86 -2.97 2.63
C CYS A 401 -14.78 -2.12 1.35
N MET A 402 -15.03 -2.71 0.16
CA MET A 402 -15.05 -1.95 -1.09
C MET A 402 -16.22 -0.95 -1.16
N GLN A 403 -17.37 -1.31 -0.60
CA GLN A 403 -18.52 -0.38 -0.49
C GLN A 403 -18.21 0.78 0.48
N ALA A 404 -17.58 0.49 1.63
CA ALA A 404 -17.13 1.51 2.57
C ALA A 404 -16.08 2.44 1.94
N LEU A 405 -15.10 1.87 1.24
CA LEU A 405 -14.08 2.63 0.49
C LEU A 405 -14.72 3.58 -0.54
N LYS A 406 -15.74 3.12 -1.26
CA LYS A 406 -16.49 3.96 -2.21
C LYS A 406 -17.16 5.13 -1.51
N ARG A 407 -17.76 4.92 -0.33
CA ARG A 407 -18.35 6.00 0.49
C ARG A 407 -17.28 6.99 0.97
N MET A 408 -16.12 6.47 1.43
CA MET A 408 -14.97 7.30 1.79
C MET A 408 -14.53 8.20 0.63
N TYR A 409 -14.38 7.66 -0.58
CA TYR A 409 -14.01 8.46 -1.75
C TYR A 409 -15.08 9.47 -2.17
N ALA A 410 -16.34 9.17 -1.97
CA ALA A 410 -17.43 10.11 -2.24
C ALA A 410 -17.42 11.31 -1.28
N ARG A 411 -16.97 11.11 -0.04
CA ARG A 411 -16.81 12.12 1.01
C ARG A 411 -15.44 12.83 0.93
N ASP A 412 -14.49 12.26 0.19
CA ASP A 412 -13.07 12.66 0.09
C ASP A 412 -12.31 12.66 1.44
N ALA A 413 -12.85 11.99 2.44
CA ALA A 413 -12.26 11.86 3.76
C ALA A 413 -12.65 10.53 4.41
N ILE A 414 -11.71 9.90 5.12
CA ILE A 414 -12.02 8.76 5.98
C ILE A 414 -12.87 9.19 7.16
N LEU A 415 -13.84 8.37 7.55
CA LEU A 415 -14.62 8.60 8.74
C LEU A 415 -13.72 8.48 9.97
N VAL A 416 -13.84 9.44 10.88
CA VAL A 416 -13.25 9.36 12.22
C VAL A 416 -14.41 9.28 13.21
N SER A 417 -14.56 8.15 13.89
CA SER A 417 -15.66 7.94 14.83
C SER A 417 -15.55 8.84 16.07
N GLU A 418 -16.66 9.11 16.73
CA GLU A 418 -16.66 9.89 17.97
C GLU A 418 -15.79 9.25 19.05
N ASN A 419 -15.82 7.91 19.17
CA ASN A 419 -14.98 7.18 20.12
C ASN A 419 -13.49 7.33 19.80
N SER A 420 -13.11 7.30 18.52
CA SER A 420 -11.74 7.53 18.07
C SER A 420 -11.26 8.94 18.42
N VAL A 421 -12.10 9.95 18.23
CA VAL A 421 -11.78 11.35 18.62
C VAL A 421 -11.54 11.44 20.12
N LYS A 422 -12.45 10.89 20.94
CA LYS A 422 -12.33 10.88 22.40
C LYS A 422 -11.08 10.17 22.88
N ALA A 423 -10.79 8.97 22.34
CA ALA A 423 -9.62 8.19 22.71
C ALA A 423 -8.30 8.89 22.32
N THR A 424 -8.25 9.52 21.14
CA THR A 424 -7.09 10.30 20.70
C THR A 424 -6.88 11.53 21.59
N GLN A 425 -7.94 12.23 21.98
CA GLN A 425 -7.85 13.38 22.88
C GLN A 425 -7.40 12.95 24.29
N GLN A 426 -7.89 11.81 24.79
CA GLN A 426 -7.46 11.26 26.06
C GLN A 426 -5.97 10.90 26.03
N LEU A 427 -5.51 10.20 24.98
CA LEU A 427 -4.09 9.89 24.79
C LEU A 427 -3.22 11.16 24.80
N ARG A 428 -3.70 12.24 24.16
CA ARG A 428 -2.98 13.51 24.12
C ARG A 428 -2.87 14.12 25.52
N ASN A 429 -3.96 14.10 26.29
CA ASN A 429 -3.98 14.60 27.66
C ASN A 429 -3.06 13.77 28.56
N ASP A 430 -3.12 12.43 28.48
CA ASP A 430 -2.28 11.52 29.27
C ASP A 430 -0.80 11.64 28.92
N SER A 431 -0.48 12.03 27.69
CA SER A 431 0.89 12.26 27.21
C SER A 431 1.44 13.64 27.62
N ASP A 432 0.61 14.59 28.05
CA ASP A 432 1.05 15.90 28.55
C ASP A 432 1.38 15.82 30.05
N THR A 433 2.64 15.50 30.36
CA THR A 433 3.12 15.40 31.76
C THR A 433 2.93 16.69 32.57
N ILE A 434 2.88 17.84 31.90
CA ILE A 434 2.65 19.13 32.55
C ILE A 434 1.18 19.26 32.93
N GLU A 435 0.26 18.89 32.04
CA GLU A 435 -1.17 18.90 32.35
C GLU A 435 -1.51 17.91 33.45
N ALA A 436 -0.98 16.68 33.37
CA ALA A 436 -1.13 15.68 34.42
C ALA A 436 -0.66 16.21 35.78
N PHE A 437 0.54 16.78 35.83
CA PHE A 437 1.07 17.40 37.03
C PHE A 437 0.17 18.52 37.55
N LEU A 438 -0.27 19.43 36.68
CA LEU A 438 -1.15 20.53 37.06
C LEU A 438 -2.51 20.05 37.60
N SER A 439 -3.08 19.04 36.94
CA SER A 439 -4.38 18.49 37.37
C SER A 439 -4.30 17.70 38.66
N GLU A 440 -3.18 17.04 38.96
CA GLU A 440 -3.03 16.24 40.19
C GLU A 440 -2.50 17.04 41.38
N CYS A 441 -1.52 17.93 41.16
CA CYS A 441 -0.80 18.61 42.22
C CYS A 441 -1.24 20.07 42.43
N CYS A 442 -1.95 20.68 41.48
CA CYS A 442 -2.26 22.10 41.50
C CYS A 442 -3.76 22.36 41.30
N VAL A 443 -4.20 23.52 41.72
CA VAL A 443 -5.56 24.06 41.46
C VAL A 443 -5.41 25.43 40.84
N ARG A 444 -6.23 25.72 39.83
CA ARG A 444 -6.34 27.08 39.28
C ARG A 444 -6.99 27.97 40.35
N ALA A 445 -6.37 29.08 40.62
CA ALA A 445 -6.70 29.90 41.79
C ALA A 445 -6.86 31.38 41.42
N SER A 446 -7.11 32.26 42.41
CA SER A 446 -7.23 33.69 42.18
C SER A 446 -5.92 34.34 41.74
N THR A 447 -5.99 35.58 41.23
CA THR A 447 -4.80 36.37 40.83
C THR A 447 -3.85 36.68 41.99
N ALA A 448 -4.31 36.53 43.25
CA ALA A 448 -3.53 36.72 44.46
C ALA A 448 -2.67 35.48 44.80
N ASP A 449 -3.10 34.31 44.36
CA ASP A 449 -2.36 33.06 44.59
C ASP A 449 -1.16 32.94 43.65
N GLN A 450 -0.02 32.54 44.19
CA GLN A 450 1.20 32.39 43.42
C GLN A 450 2.14 31.34 43.99
N ILE A 451 2.87 30.65 43.13
CA ILE A 451 3.91 29.70 43.52
C ILE A 451 5.25 30.14 42.90
N PRO A 452 6.37 30.09 43.68
CA PRO A 452 7.69 30.37 43.14
C PRO A 452 8.00 29.43 41.97
N ARG A 453 8.60 30.00 40.93
CA ARG A 453 8.95 29.26 39.67
C ARG A 453 9.85 28.06 39.94
N SER A 454 10.82 28.21 40.88
CA SER A 454 11.70 27.11 41.30
C SER A 454 10.92 25.94 41.91
N ASP A 455 10.05 26.26 42.87
CA ASP A 455 9.33 25.26 43.64
C ASP A 455 8.36 24.47 42.76
N LEU A 456 7.71 25.20 41.85
CA LEU A 456 6.79 24.59 40.88
C LEU A 456 7.52 23.61 39.94
N TYR A 457 8.72 23.97 39.47
CA TYR A 457 9.50 23.08 38.63
C TYR A 457 10.09 21.89 39.41
N ASP A 458 10.59 22.14 40.60
CA ASP A 458 11.24 21.09 41.42
C ASP A 458 10.18 20.03 41.81
N LYS A 459 8.96 20.46 42.15
CA LYS A 459 7.82 19.53 42.39
C LYS A 459 7.37 18.80 41.12
N TYR A 460 7.37 19.47 39.97
CA TYR A 460 7.12 18.82 38.69
C TYR A 460 8.18 17.77 38.33
N ALA A 461 9.44 18.05 38.59
CA ALA A 461 10.52 17.10 38.33
C ALA A 461 10.45 15.90 39.25
N GLU A 462 10.11 16.09 40.55
CA GLU A 462 9.83 15.03 41.51
C GLU A 462 8.62 14.17 41.04
N TYR A 463 7.50 14.80 40.69
CA TYR A 463 6.33 14.13 40.12
C TYR A 463 6.68 13.26 38.92
N CYS A 464 7.43 13.80 37.95
CA CYS A 464 7.85 13.02 36.78
C CYS A 464 8.73 11.82 37.19
N LYS A 465 9.59 11.97 38.17
CA LYS A 465 10.46 10.89 38.65
C LYS A 465 9.67 9.79 39.36
N ASP A 466 8.66 10.15 40.17
CA ASP A 466 7.83 9.19 40.89
C ASP A 466 6.98 8.31 39.93
N TRP A 467 6.65 8.85 38.76
CA TRP A 467 5.89 8.15 37.71
C TRP A 467 6.81 7.60 36.59
N ASP A 468 8.12 7.53 36.81
CA ASP A 468 9.13 7.12 35.80
C ASP A 468 8.96 7.84 34.44
N ARG A 469 8.61 9.13 34.50
CA ARG A 469 8.43 10.02 33.36
C ARG A 469 9.60 10.99 33.22
N GLN A 470 9.98 11.30 31.99
CA GLN A 470 11.02 12.30 31.74
C GLN A 470 10.44 13.72 31.92
N SER A 471 11.04 14.53 32.81
CA SER A 471 10.65 15.93 32.98
C SER A 471 11.11 16.81 31.81
N HIS A 472 10.29 17.78 31.45
CA HIS A 472 10.71 18.84 30.51
C HIS A 472 11.83 19.70 31.14
N THR A 473 12.65 20.33 30.29
CA THR A 473 13.61 21.33 30.75
C THR A 473 12.88 22.51 31.41
N LYS A 474 13.55 23.21 32.36
CA LYS A 474 12.98 24.39 33.03
C LYS A 474 12.37 25.40 32.06
N ASN A 475 13.07 25.70 30.95
CA ASN A 475 12.61 26.65 29.96
C ASN A 475 11.34 26.19 29.24
N ASN A 476 11.26 24.93 28.89
CA ASN A 476 10.08 24.36 28.22
C ASN A 476 8.87 24.27 29.16
N PHE A 477 9.09 23.88 30.41
CA PHE A 477 8.06 23.86 31.44
C PHE A 477 7.46 25.24 31.67
N PHE A 478 8.29 26.27 31.88
CA PHE A 478 7.82 27.65 32.08
C PHE A 478 7.11 28.22 30.84
N LYS A 479 7.61 27.90 29.65
CA LYS A 479 6.93 28.27 28.40
C LYS A 479 5.54 27.63 28.29
N ALA A 480 5.40 26.36 28.66
CA ALA A 480 4.14 25.64 28.65
C ALA A 480 3.14 26.27 29.65
N LEU A 481 3.57 26.58 30.86
CA LEU A 481 2.71 27.26 31.85
C LEU A 481 2.18 28.61 31.34
N ARG A 482 3.03 29.43 30.72
CA ARG A 482 2.60 30.68 30.09
C ARG A 482 1.55 30.44 29.00
N ASN A 483 1.77 29.44 28.15
CA ASN A 483 0.83 29.10 27.09
C ASN A 483 -0.50 28.56 27.63
N LYS A 484 -0.50 27.92 28.81
CA LYS A 484 -1.71 27.45 29.53
C LYS A 484 -2.39 28.56 30.31
N GLY A 485 -1.92 29.82 30.18
CA GLY A 485 -2.58 30.99 30.77
C GLY A 485 -2.25 31.23 32.26
N TYR A 486 -1.09 30.74 32.73
CA TYR A 486 -0.58 31.11 34.06
C TYR A 486 0.39 32.31 33.91
N PRO A 487 0.02 33.52 34.41
CA PRO A 487 0.86 34.71 34.29
C PRO A 487 2.14 34.58 35.13
N GLU A 488 3.28 34.96 34.55
CA GLU A 488 4.56 35.04 35.27
C GLU A 488 4.74 36.46 35.83
N ALA A 489 5.15 36.58 37.07
CA ALA A 489 5.43 37.85 37.73
C ALA A 489 6.77 37.79 38.50
N LYS A 490 7.38 38.95 38.72
CA LYS A 490 8.60 39.09 39.50
C LYS A 490 8.36 39.98 40.71
N SER A 491 8.76 39.50 41.89
CA SER A 491 8.68 40.27 43.14
C SER A 491 9.92 39.98 43.98
N ASN A 492 10.58 41.01 44.52
CA ASN A 492 11.77 40.89 45.36
C ASN A 492 12.89 39.98 44.80
N GLY A 493 13.10 40.06 43.47
CA GLY A 493 14.14 39.25 42.81
C GLY A 493 13.69 37.82 42.42
N THR A 494 12.59 37.32 42.91
CA THR A 494 12.04 35.97 42.66
C THR A 494 10.93 36.03 41.61
N TYR A 495 10.93 35.00 40.71
CA TYR A 495 9.85 34.82 39.73
C TYR A 495 8.81 33.85 40.26
N PHE A 496 7.55 34.15 39.99
CA PHE A 496 6.37 33.41 40.41
C PHE A 496 5.44 33.17 39.23
N PHE A 497 4.73 32.04 39.25
CA PHE A 497 3.51 31.88 38.45
C PHE A 497 2.32 32.24 39.31
N ARG A 498 1.37 33.05 38.77
CA ARG A 498 0.13 33.47 39.41
C ARG A 498 -1.04 32.59 38.95
N MET A 499 -2.16 32.73 39.69
CA MET A 499 -3.41 31.99 39.45
C MET A 499 -3.23 30.48 39.63
N ILE A 500 -2.30 30.06 40.48
CA ILE A 500 -2.00 28.68 40.79
C ILE A 500 -1.68 28.52 42.28
N ARG A 501 -2.23 27.48 42.90
CA ARG A 501 -1.89 27.04 44.24
C ARG A 501 -1.76 25.52 44.28
N TRP A 502 -1.08 25.00 45.28
CA TRP A 502 -1.02 23.57 45.55
C TRP A 502 -2.39 23.02 45.96
N LYS A 503 -2.71 21.79 45.52
CA LYS A 503 -3.81 21.05 46.17
C LYS A 503 -3.36 20.72 47.59
N ASN A 504 -4.17 21.06 48.58
CA ASN A 504 -3.91 20.66 49.96
C ASN A 504 -4.05 19.15 50.07
N THR A 505 -2.95 18.47 50.36
CA THR A 505 -2.90 17.02 50.61
C THR A 505 -3.08 16.68 52.10
N ASP A 506 -3.50 17.64 52.93
CA ASP A 506 -3.70 17.42 54.38
C ASP A 506 -5.21 17.35 54.65
N ALA A 507 -5.70 16.15 54.67
CA ALA A 507 -6.79 15.54 55.43
C ALA A 507 -7.56 14.53 54.59
N GLU A 508 -7.54 13.31 55.07
CA GLU A 508 -8.46 12.19 54.84
C GLU A 508 -9.50 12.35 53.69
N GLY A 509 -9.32 11.53 52.66
CA GLY A 509 -10.18 11.55 51.50
C GLY A 509 -11.65 11.68 51.76
N PHE A 510 -12.19 12.78 51.34
CA PHE A 510 -13.53 12.97 50.78
C PHE A 510 -13.71 14.50 50.64
N MET A 511 -13.72 15.00 49.43
CA MET A 511 -14.23 16.34 49.14
C MET A 511 -15.74 16.31 49.41
N SER A 512 -16.21 17.16 50.31
CA SER A 512 -17.63 17.44 50.43
C SER A 512 -18.11 18.22 49.21
N VAL A 513 -19.34 17.96 48.77
CA VAL A 513 -19.99 18.56 47.59
C VAL A 513 -20.17 20.10 47.74
N GLU A 514 -19.79 20.68 48.85
CA GLU A 514 -19.94 22.10 49.17
C GLU A 514 -18.78 23.00 48.68
N ASP A 515 -17.69 22.45 48.11
CA ASP A 515 -16.53 23.23 47.64
C ASP A 515 -16.48 23.42 46.12
N LEU A 516 -17.54 23.13 45.39
CA LEU A 516 -17.65 23.45 43.97
C LEU A 516 -18.09 24.93 43.85
N PRO A 517 -17.38 25.79 43.09
CA PRO A 517 -17.89 27.11 42.77
C PRO A 517 -19.17 26.98 41.94
N GLU A 518 -20.22 27.66 42.33
CA GLU A 518 -21.46 27.82 41.57
C GLU A 518 -21.12 28.35 40.17
N ASP A 519 -21.71 27.74 39.13
CA ASP A 519 -21.57 28.08 37.74
C ASP A 519 -21.90 29.56 37.48
N GLU A 520 -20.91 30.44 37.36
CA GLU A 520 -21.10 31.72 36.70
C GLU A 520 -21.10 31.50 35.17
N GLU A 521 -22.28 31.63 34.60
CA GLU A 521 -22.52 31.68 33.16
C GLU A 521 -21.61 32.72 32.51
N ILE A 522 -20.71 32.28 31.66
CA ILE A 522 -19.91 33.14 30.76
C ILE A 522 -20.80 33.50 29.57
N PRO A 523 -21.10 34.78 29.31
CA PRO A 523 -21.88 35.16 28.14
C PRO A 523 -21.02 34.98 26.88
N PHE A 524 -21.53 34.19 25.94
CA PHE A 524 -21.04 34.18 24.56
C PHE A 524 -21.36 35.51 23.89
N GLY A 525 -20.36 36.21 23.37
CA GLY A 525 -20.59 37.37 22.52
C GLY A 525 -19.34 38.21 22.23
N ALA A 526 -18.80 38.04 21.03
CA ALA A 526 -18.29 38.90 19.98
C ALA A 526 -17.08 38.30 19.31
#